data_15b32aca5a0852f68397ae3a9c182c8f
#
_entry.id   15b32aca5a0852f68397ae3a9c182c8f
#
_cell.length_a   1.000
_cell.length_b   1.000
_cell.length_c   1.000
_cell.angle_alpha   90.00
_cell.angle_beta   90.00
_cell.angle_gamma   90.00
#
_symmetry.space_group_name_H-M   'P 1'
#
loop_
_entity.id
_entity.type
_entity.pdbx_description
1 polymer ?
#
loop_
_entity_poly.entity_id
_entity_poly.type
_entity_poly.pdbx_seq_one_letter_code
_entity_poly.pdbx_strand_id
1 'polypeptide(L)'
;MLAIAALVVVVAATFAVARPGEAPPAAADALQAKALGELRVFTGWLDRFGAEGYIGEVGWPDDARGDGSEWNRLASMWYDEADRARLWVTAWATGSLFGSTYRLNLYDHDGRGLVPSTQAVVVERAAPRGVHRGVAVAGGEFGTQAPSFSNEFPGTYGADYRFDPPETFSYLARRGHRLVRLPFRWERIQPQLGAPLDPLELGRLRSAVAGARAAGLSVVLDLHNFGAYRTPGGPLRLGAEISAETFADTWRLLAEAMKDTPGIVGYGLMNEPTHVQAGQAGTPERAWELASQAAVTAIRSTGERRLVMVGGYPWSSVHDWPSHHPRPWITDPRRNLRYEAHHYWDRDHSGTYPATYDDELAAAERR
;
A
#
# COMPACT_ATOMS: atom_id res chain seq x y z
N MET A 1 12.78 -60.86 13.77
CA MET A 1 13.14 -59.80 14.73
C MET A 1 13.38 -58.52 13.95
N LEU A 2 12.38 -57.65 13.86
CA LEU A 2 12.53 -56.30 13.27
C LEU A 2 12.75 -55.33 14.42
N ALA A 3 13.86 -54.60 14.38
CA ALA A 3 14.14 -53.52 15.30
C ALA A 3 13.53 -52.20 14.74
N ILE A 4 12.60 -51.60 15.50
CA ILE A 4 12.02 -50.29 15.23
C ILE A 4 12.97 -49.28 15.86
N ALA A 5 13.62 -48.44 15.03
CA ALA A 5 14.39 -47.29 15.48
C ALA A 5 13.44 -46.13 15.69
N ALA A 6 13.29 -45.66 16.92
CA ALA A 6 12.55 -44.44 17.25
C ALA A 6 13.44 -43.22 16.95
N LEU A 7 12.98 -42.36 16.03
CA LEU A 7 13.60 -41.07 15.73
C LEU A 7 13.15 -40.03 16.77
N VAL A 8 14.04 -39.65 17.67
CA VAL A 8 13.82 -38.56 18.63
C VAL A 8 14.15 -37.24 17.90
N VAL A 9 13.13 -36.46 17.57
CA VAL A 9 13.31 -35.10 17.07
C VAL A 9 13.54 -34.18 18.27
N VAL A 10 14.78 -33.76 18.46
CA VAL A 10 15.13 -32.71 19.43
C VAL A 10 14.84 -31.36 18.77
N VAL A 11 13.77 -30.71 19.20
CA VAL A 11 13.50 -29.31 18.85
C VAL A 11 14.43 -28.45 19.70
N ALA A 12 15.49 -27.94 19.10
CA ALA A 12 16.37 -26.96 19.75
C ALA A 12 15.64 -25.59 19.76
N ALA A 13 15.09 -25.20 20.90
CA ALA A 13 14.65 -23.85 21.16
C ALA A 13 15.88 -22.95 21.26
N THR A 14 16.14 -22.15 20.26
CA THR A 14 17.14 -21.08 20.30
C THR A 14 16.66 -19.98 21.23
N PHE A 15 17.06 -20.01 22.48
CA PHE A 15 16.94 -18.87 23.37
C PHE A 15 17.89 -17.77 22.91
N ALA A 16 17.33 -16.61 22.52
CA ALA A 16 18.12 -15.40 22.31
C ALA A 16 18.75 -15.01 23.67
N VAL A 17 20.07 -15.06 23.74
CA VAL A 17 20.80 -14.60 24.92
C VAL A 17 20.70 -13.09 24.97
N ALA A 18 19.97 -12.56 25.95
CA ALA A 18 19.88 -11.12 26.22
C ALA A 18 21.26 -10.58 26.59
N ARG A 19 21.62 -9.42 26.05
CA ARG A 19 22.85 -8.69 26.42
C ARG A 19 22.73 -8.24 27.88
N PRO A 20 23.80 -8.37 28.70
CA PRO A 20 23.76 -7.91 30.07
C PRO A 20 23.55 -6.38 30.13
N GLY A 21 22.46 -5.94 30.75
CA GLY A 21 22.13 -4.53 30.99
C GLY A 21 20.92 -3.98 30.24
N GLU A 22 20.32 -4.72 29.29
CA GLU A 22 19.01 -4.34 28.70
C GLU A 22 17.89 -4.88 29.60
N ALA A 23 17.03 -3.98 30.08
CA ALA A 23 15.76 -4.39 30.69
C ALA A 23 14.95 -5.21 29.66
N PRO A 24 14.25 -6.28 30.10
CA PRO A 24 13.40 -7.03 29.18
C PRO A 24 12.42 -6.07 28.50
N PRO A 25 12.14 -6.22 27.21
CA PRO A 25 11.20 -5.37 26.52
C PRO A 25 9.88 -5.39 27.30
N ALA A 26 9.34 -4.22 27.61
CA ALA A 26 8.05 -4.13 28.29
C ALA A 26 7.02 -4.92 27.49
N ALA A 27 6.13 -5.64 28.19
CA ALA A 27 5.05 -6.39 27.56
C ALA A 27 4.23 -5.48 26.64
N ALA A 28 3.76 -6.04 25.52
CA ALA A 28 2.88 -5.31 24.63
C ALA A 28 1.58 -4.95 25.36
N ASP A 29 1.14 -3.70 25.24
CA ASP A 29 -0.18 -3.29 25.69
C ASP A 29 -1.29 -3.86 24.76
N ALA A 30 -2.57 -3.65 25.14
CA ALA A 30 -3.69 -4.24 24.42
C ALA A 30 -3.80 -3.73 22.97
N LEU A 31 -3.48 -2.46 22.71
CA LEU A 31 -3.49 -1.88 21.35
C LEU A 31 -2.36 -2.47 20.51
N GLN A 32 -1.16 -2.58 21.06
CA GLN A 32 -0.01 -3.21 20.41
C GLN A 32 -0.29 -4.70 20.11
N ALA A 33 -0.85 -5.43 21.08
CA ALA A 33 -1.22 -6.82 20.91
C ALA A 33 -2.26 -7.01 19.80
N LYS A 34 -3.28 -6.12 19.75
CA LYS A 34 -4.29 -6.08 18.67
C LYS A 34 -3.62 -5.88 17.32
N ALA A 35 -2.86 -4.80 17.14
CA ALA A 35 -2.23 -4.46 15.85
C ALA A 35 -1.28 -5.56 15.35
N LEU A 36 -0.48 -6.15 16.24
CA LEU A 36 0.39 -7.28 15.90
C LEU A 36 -0.41 -8.54 15.57
N GLY A 37 -1.51 -8.79 16.29
CA GLY A 37 -2.42 -9.90 16.04
C GLY A 37 -3.06 -9.81 14.66
N GLU A 38 -3.55 -8.65 14.28
CA GLU A 38 -4.13 -8.38 12.96
C GLU A 38 -3.10 -8.60 11.83
N LEU A 39 -1.87 -8.08 11.99
CA LEU A 39 -0.80 -8.34 11.01
C LEU A 39 -0.52 -9.85 10.87
N ARG A 40 -0.51 -10.61 11.97
CA ARG A 40 -0.30 -12.05 11.96
C ARG A 40 -1.42 -12.83 11.30
N VAL A 41 -2.64 -12.33 11.28
CA VAL A 41 -3.74 -12.91 10.49
C VAL A 41 -3.40 -12.89 9.00
N PHE A 42 -2.94 -11.77 8.49
CA PHE A 42 -2.53 -11.63 7.09
C PHE A 42 -1.27 -12.45 6.78
N THR A 43 -0.21 -12.34 7.59
CA THR A 43 1.02 -13.10 7.35
C THR A 43 0.82 -14.61 7.47
N GLY A 44 -0.01 -15.06 8.40
CA GLY A 44 -0.39 -16.46 8.52
C GLY A 44 -1.17 -16.99 7.31
N TRP A 45 -1.98 -16.14 6.68
CA TRP A 45 -2.62 -16.47 5.41
C TRP A 45 -1.57 -16.58 4.29
N LEU A 46 -0.63 -15.63 4.19
CA LEU A 46 0.46 -15.70 3.21
C LEU A 46 1.29 -16.99 3.37
N ASP A 47 1.70 -17.31 4.57
CA ASP A 47 2.48 -18.51 4.89
C ASP A 47 1.74 -19.78 4.53
N ARG A 48 0.44 -19.86 4.89
CA ARG A 48 -0.42 -21.01 4.59
C ARG A 48 -0.47 -21.35 3.12
N PHE A 49 -0.42 -20.34 2.26
CA PHE A 49 -0.57 -20.52 0.81
C PHE A 49 0.74 -20.35 0.03
N GLY A 50 1.85 -20.08 0.70
CA GLY A 50 3.13 -19.79 0.06
C GLY A 50 3.07 -18.54 -0.82
N ALA A 51 2.28 -17.55 -0.40
CA ALA A 51 2.09 -16.29 -1.11
C ALA A 51 3.04 -15.20 -0.58
N GLU A 52 3.37 -14.23 -1.39
CA GLU A 52 4.15 -13.07 -0.98
C GLU A 52 3.24 -11.88 -0.70
N GLY A 53 3.58 -11.09 0.34
CA GLY A 53 2.81 -9.92 0.77
C GLY A 53 3.52 -8.59 0.56
N TYR A 54 2.70 -7.55 0.55
CA TYR A 54 3.10 -6.16 0.53
C TYR A 54 2.13 -5.35 1.38
N ILE A 55 2.65 -4.50 2.26
CA ILE A 55 1.83 -3.49 2.93
C ILE A 55 1.96 -2.20 2.13
N GLY A 56 0.90 -1.90 1.37
CA GLY A 56 0.83 -0.71 0.51
C GLY A 56 0.69 0.57 1.31
N GLU A 57 0.01 0.49 2.46
CA GLU A 57 -0.17 1.60 3.38
C GLU A 57 -0.12 1.13 4.84
N VAL A 58 0.64 1.84 5.62
CA VAL A 58 0.65 1.84 7.09
C VAL A 58 0.99 3.25 7.54
N GLY A 59 0.22 3.79 8.46
CA GLY A 59 0.43 5.15 8.94
C GLY A 59 -0.06 5.31 10.38
N TRP A 60 0.52 6.23 11.10
CA TRP A 60 0.15 6.60 12.46
C TRP A 60 0.40 8.09 12.67
N PRO A 61 -0.24 8.72 13.67
CA PRO A 61 -0.15 10.16 13.84
C PRO A 61 1.21 10.61 14.39
N ASP A 62 1.53 11.87 14.12
CA ASP A 62 2.66 12.59 14.67
C ASP A 62 2.50 12.89 16.18
N ASP A 63 3.45 13.63 16.75
CA ASP A 63 3.47 14.02 18.15
C ASP A 63 2.60 15.27 18.49
N ALA A 64 1.75 15.72 17.60
CA ALA A 64 0.98 16.96 17.81
C ALA A 64 0.04 16.92 19.03
N ARG A 65 -0.23 15.73 19.58
CA ARG A 65 -1.03 15.52 20.80
C ARG A 65 -0.19 15.07 22.01
N GLY A 66 1.13 14.96 21.87
CA GLY A 66 2.05 14.49 22.90
C GLY A 66 2.03 12.98 23.12
N ASP A 67 1.50 12.21 22.16
CA ASP A 67 1.39 10.74 22.18
C ASP A 67 2.22 10.05 21.09
N GLY A 68 3.11 10.79 20.44
CA GLY A 68 3.94 10.28 19.32
C GLY A 68 4.94 9.21 19.74
N SER A 69 5.39 9.20 21.00
CA SER A 69 6.29 8.18 21.53
C SER A 69 5.62 6.81 21.61
N GLU A 70 4.36 6.76 22.06
CA GLU A 70 3.55 5.55 22.16
C GLU A 70 3.25 4.97 20.78
N TRP A 71 2.81 5.82 19.85
CA TRP A 71 2.59 5.44 18.44
C TRP A 71 3.87 4.93 17.79
N ASN A 72 5.01 5.61 17.97
CA ASN A 72 6.30 5.18 17.44
C ASN A 72 6.78 3.85 18.04
N ARG A 73 6.48 3.59 19.32
CA ARG A 73 6.77 2.30 19.95
C ARG A 73 5.96 1.18 19.31
N LEU A 74 4.63 1.36 19.13
CA LEU A 74 3.79 0.41 18.42
C LEU A 74 4.32 0.18 17.02
N ALA A 75 4.58 1.25 16.28
CA ALA A 75 5.13 1.20 14.92
C ALA A 75 6.43 0.40 14.85
N SER A 76 7.34 0.61 15.80
CA SER A 76 8.61 -0.11 15.85
C SER A 76 8.40 -1.62 16.01
N MET A 77 7.50 -2.03 16.92
CA MET A 77 7.17 -3.45 17.11
C MET A 77 6.49 -4.05 15.87
N TRP A 78 5.61 -3.28 15.24
CA TRP A 78 4.92 -3.68 14.02
C TRP A 78 5.89 -3.87 12.83
N TYR A 79 6.83 -2.94 12.63
CA TYR A 79 7.86 -3.08 11.60
C TYR A 79 8.80 -4.25 11.85
N ASP A 80 9.11 -4.56 13.12
CA ASP A 80 9.90 -5.76 13.47
C ASP A 80 9.14 -7.05 13.10
N GLU A 81 7.82 -7.08 13.25
CA GLU A 81 6.99 -8.22 12.83
C GLU A 81 6.89 -8.32 11.30
N ALA A 82 6.69 -7.18 10.62
CA ALA A 82 6.67 -7.12 9.16
C ALA A 82 8.02 -7.58 8.54
N ASP A 83 9.14 -7.24 9.18
CA ASP A 83 10.47 -7.69 8.76
C ASP A 83 10.65 -9.21 8.93
N ARG A 84 10.17 -9.80 10.04
CA ARG A 84 10.18 -11.26 10.22
C ARG A 84 9.39 -11.97 9.14
N ALA A 85 8.25 -11.40 8.76
CA ALA A 85 7.40 -11.91 7.68
C ALA A 85 7.91 -11.53 6.27
N ARG A 86 9.05 -10.80 6.17
CA ARG A 86 9.65 -10.35 4.91
C ARG A 86 8.70 -9.55 4.01
N LEU A 87 7.77 -8.82 4.60
CA LEU A 87 6.86 -7.95 3.88
C LEU A 87 7.61 -6.74 3.29
N TRP A 88 7.28 -6.40 2.05
CA TRP A 88 7.56 -5.06 1.56
C TRP A 88 6.58 -4.09 2.20
N VAL A 89 7.02 -2.87 2.48
CA VAL A 89 6.19 -1.88 3.18
C VAL A 89 6.41 -0.50 2.58
N THR A 90 5.33 0.21 2.26
CA THR A 90 5.33 1.65 2.05
C THR A 90 4.47 2.32 3.12
N ALA A 91 5.07 3.26 3.84
CA ALA A 91 4.34 4.04 4.82
C ALA A 91 3.42 5.06 4.11
N TRP A 92 2.28 5.34 4.67
CA TRP A 92 1.39 6.43 4.27
C TRP A 92 1.64 7.65 5.18
N ALA A 93 2.11 8.80 4.71
CA ALA A 93 2.61 9.11 3.40
C ALA A 93 3.54 10.33 3.47
N THR A 94 3.98 10.83 2.35
CA THR A 94 4.51 12.20 2.19
C THR A 94 3.99 12.79 0.90
N GLY A 95 4.09 14.12 0.75
CA GLY A 95 3.69 14.81 -0.47
C GLY A 95 3.59 16.31 -0.27
N SER A 96 3.99 17.07 -1.28
CA SER A 96 4.05 18.54 -1.22
C SER A 96 2.67 19.23 -1.19
N LEU A 97 1.58 18.48 -1.37
CA LEU A 97 0.21 18.99 -1.31
C LEU A 97 -0.47 18.74 0.04
N PHE A 98 0.14 18.00 0.96
CA PHE A 98 -0.39 17.90 2.32
C PHE A 98 -0.31 19.24 3.05
N GLY A 99 -1.39 19.61 3.73
CA GLY A 99 -1.38 20.74 4.66
C GLY A 99 -0.57 20.41 5.92
N SER A 100 -0.04 21.43 6.60
CA SER A 100 0.75 21.31 7.83
C SER A 100 0.00 20.66 9.01
N THR A 101 -1.31 20.44 8.89
CA THR A 101 -2.15 19.79 9.90
C THR A 101 -2.37 18.30 9.63
N TYR A 102 -1.85 17.77 8.53
CA TYR A 102 -2.01 16.35 8.20
C TYR A 102 -1.03 15.50 9.01
N ARG A 103 -1.56 14.85 10.02
CA ARG A 103 -0.79 14.16 11.08
C ARG A 103 -0.01 12.92 10.63
N LEU A 104 -0.32 12.35 9.47
CA LEU A 104 0.38 11.20 8.92
C LEU A 104 1.50 11.59 7.94
N ASN A 105 1.76 12.89 7.76
CA ASN A 105 2.83 13.36 6.89
C ASN A 105 4.21 13.06 7.51
N LEU A 106 4.99 12.22 6.83
CA LEU A 106 6.32 11.81 7.30
C LEU A 106 7.40 12.87 7.10
N TYR A 107 7.19 13.74 6.10
CA TYR A 107 8.16 14.78 5.73
C TYR A 107 7.43 16.07 5.36
N ASP A 108 7.43 17.02 6.26
CA ASP A 108 6.80 18.32 6.05
C ASP A 108 7.67 19.26 5.22
N HIS A 109 7.03 20.25 4.59
CA HIS A 109 7.70 21.35 3.91
C HIS A 109 7.74 22.59 4.81
N ASP A 110 8.93 23.02 5.24
CA ASP A 110 9.12 24.21 6.08
C ASP A 110 9.44 25.49 5.28
N GLY A 111 9.30 25.45 3.94
CA GLY A 111 9.68 26.52 3.04
C GLY A 111 11.17 26.55 2.66
N ARG A 112 12.01 25.77 3.31
CA ARG A 112 13.45 25.60 2.99
C ARG A 112 13.73 24.22 2.44
N GLY A 113 12.83 23.26 2.65
CA GLY A 113 12.96 21.89 2.19
C GLY A 113 12.06 20.93 2.97
N LEU A 114 12.38 19.66 2.87
CA LEU A 114 11.67 18.60 3.59
C LEU A 114 12.29 18.43 4.99
N VAL A 115 11.43 18.39 6.01
CA VAL A 115 11.77 18.17 7.42
C VAL A 115 11.10 16.88 7.90
N PRO A 116 11.84 15.93 8.52
CA PRO A 116 11.24 14.70 9.00
C PRO A 116 10.35 14.95 10.21
N SER A 117 9.18 14.31 10.23
CA SER A 117 8.33 14.20 11.41
C SER A 117 8.90 13.22 12.43
N THR A 118 8.26 13.10 13.58
CA THR A 118 8.67 12.14 14.64
C THR A 118 8.53 10.67 14.19
N GLN A 119 7.62 10.35 13.26
CA GLN A 119 7.44 9.01 12.71
C GLN A 119 8.59 8.56 11.81
N ALA A 120 9.28 9.50 11.16
CA ALA A 120 10.33 9.22 10.17
C ALA A 120 11.42 8.31 10.73
N VAL A 121 11.80 8.46 12.00
CA VAL A 121 12.82 7.65 12.67
C VAL A 121 12.51 6.16 12.65
N VAL A 122 11.25 5.77 12.64
CA VAL A 122 10.83 4.37 12.57
C VAL A 122 10.90 3.86 11.15
N VAL A 123 10.39 4.63 10.19
CA VAL A 123 10.31 4.24 8.77
C VAL A 123 11.71 4.16 8.13
N GLU A 124 12.65 4.99 8.59
CA GLU A 124 14.03 5.07 8.07
C GLU A 124 14.94 3.95 8.59
N ARG A 125 14.48 3.12 9.50
CA ARG A 125 15.26 1.97 9.98
C ARG A 125 15.61 1.03 8.83
N ALA A 126 16.82 0.49 8.83
CA ALA A 126 17.28 -0.42 7.80
C ALA A 126 16.39 -1.68 7.72
N ALA A 127 15.91 -2.00 6.53
CA ALA A 127 15.16 -3.23 6.28
C ALA A 127 16.11 -4.44 6.09
N PRO A 128 15.65 -5.67 6.36
CA PRO A 128 16.39 -6.87 6.03
C PRO A 128 16.73 -6.96 4.54
N ARG A 129 17.81 -7.67 4.21
CA ARG A 129 18.21 -7.86 2.80
C ARG A 129 17.09 -8.48 1.98
N GLY A 130 16.75 -7.86 0.85
CA GLY A 130 15.70 -8.31 -0.06
C GLY A 130 14.28 -7.88 0.34
N VAL A 131 14.14 -7.14 1.45
CA VAL A 131 12.90 -6.45 1.83
C VAL A 131 13.01 -4.99 1.40
N HIS A 132 11.97 -4.49 0.74
CA HIS A 132 11.92 -3.09 0.33
C HIS A 132 11.05 -2.28 1.28
N ARG A 133 11.60 -1.18 1.76
CA ARG A 133 10.90 -0.17 2.56
C ARG A 133 10.86 1.15 1.82
N GLY A 134 9.76 1.83 1.97
CA GLY A 134 9.55 3.10 1.30
C GLY A 134 8.38 3.88 1.84
N VAL A 135 7.91 4.81 1.04
CA VAL A 135 6.83 5.72 1.38
C VAL A 135 5.95 5.99 0.16
N ALA A 136 4.65 6.18 0.37
CA ALA A 136 3.76 6.71 -0.64
C ALA A 136 4.04 8.21 -0.83
N VAL A 137 4.28 8.62 -2.07
CA VAL A 137 4.45 10.02 -2.44
C VAL A 137 3.13 10.48 -3.05
N ALA A 138 2.26 10.96 -2.16
CA ALA A 138 0.90 11.37 -2.48
C ALA A 138 0.86 12.71 -3.22
N GLY A 139 -0.16 12.91 -4.03
CA GLY A 139 -0.36 14.15 -4.78
C GLY A 139 -0.92 13.95 -6.18
N GLY A 140 -0.53 12.87 -6.88
CA GLY A 140 -1.07 12.52 -8.20
C GLY A 140 -2.54 12.11 -8.18
N GLU A 141 -3.06 11.71 -7.03
CA GLU A 141 -4.46 11.34 -6.78
C GLU A 141 -5.31 12.47 -6.18
N PHE A 142 -4.73 13.59 -5.76
CA PHE A 142 -5.41 14.69 -5.06
C PHE A 142 -6.41 15.44 -5.95
N GLY A 143 -7.14 16.40 -5.35
CA GLY A 143 -8.13 17.23 -6.05
C GLY A 143 -9.50 16.56 -6.28
N THR A 144 -9.69 15.35 -5.77
CA THR A 144 -10.95 14.59 -5.93
C THR A 144 -12.07 15.01 -5.00
N GLN A 145 -11.77 15.89 -4.04
CA GLN A 145 -12.75 16.43 -3.08
C GLN A 145 -13.65 17.51 -3.70
N ALA A 146 -13.25 18.09 -4.84
CA ALA A 146 -14.10 19.04 -5.56
C ALA A 146 -15.38 18.33 -6.02
N PRO A 147 -16.58 18.90 -5.76
CA PRO A 147 -17.85 18.29 -6.15
C PRO A 147 -17.97 18.04 -7.67
N SER A 148 -17.25 18.82 -8.48
CA SER A 148 -17.20 18.71 -9.93
C SER A 148 -16.15 17.71 -10.44
N PHE A 149 -15.33 17.11 -9.57
CA PHE A 149 -14.28 16.19 -10.02
C PHE A 149 -14.85 15.02 -10.83
N SER A 150 -14.36 14.87 -12.05
CA SER A 150 -14.73 13.81 -12.99
C SER A 150 -13.67 13.65 -14.08
N ASN A 151 -13.88 12.72 -14.99
CA ASN A 151 -13.05 12.57 -16.18
C ASN A 151 -13.06 13.80 -17.11
N GLU A 152 -14.15 14.60 -17.12
CA GLU A 152 -14.23 15.85 -17.88
C GLU A 152 -13.64 17.05 -17.11
N PHE A 153 -13.64 16.98 -15.77
CA PHE A 153 -13.10 18.00 -14.87
C PHE A 153 -12.08 17.37 -13.90
N PRO A 154 -10.94 16.90 -14.42
CA PRO A 154 -9.99 16.11 -13.62
C PRO A 154 -9.11 16.94 -12.68
N GLY A 155 -9.34 18.24 -12.59
CA GLY A 155 -8.51 19.18 -11.87
C GLY A 155 -7.31 19.70 -12.68
N THR A 156 -6.66 20.73 -12.16
CA THR A 156 -5.53 21.42 -12.80
C THR A 156 -4.21 20.91 -12.25
N TYR A 157 -3.35 20.38 -13.11
CA TYR A 157 -2.00 19.97 -12.71
C TYR A 157 -1.18 21.15 -12.18
N GLY A 158 -0.50 20.93 -11.07
CA GLY A 158 0.28 21.97 -10.36
C GLY A 158 -0.54 22.76 -9.33
N ALA A 159 -1.88 22.73 -9.41
CA ALA A 159 -2.77 23.39 -8.45
C ALA A 159 -3.55 22.37 -7.62
N ASP A 160 -4.39 21.54 -8.27
CA ASP A 160 -5.26 20.58 -7.58
C ASP A 160 -4.55 19.25 -7.32
N TYR A 161 -3.64 18.88 -8.19
CA TYR A 161 -2.82 17.66 -8.07
C TYR A 161 -1.47 17.86 -8.76
N ARG A 162 -0.49 17.07 -8.34
CA ARG A 162 0.83 17.00 -8.99
C ARG A 162 1.59 15.78 -8.52
N PHE A 163 2.61 15.41 -9.30
CA PHE A 163 3.69 14.54 -8.83
C PHE A 163 4.80 15.42 -8.24
N ASP A 164 5.38 14.99 -7.15
CA ASP A 164 6.43 15.73 -6.47
C ASP A 164 7.69 15.87 -7.34
N PRO A 165 8.47 16.93 -7.15
CA PRO A 165 9.67 17.21 -7.94
C PRO A 165 10.82 16.24 -7.59
N PRO A 166 11.86 16.14 -8.45
CA PRO A 166 13.02 15.24 -8.23
C PRO A 166 13.74 15.42 -6.90
N GLU A 167 13.68 16.62 -6.32
CA GLU A 167 14.27 16.97 -5.03
C GLU A 167 13.67 16.15 -3.88
N THR A 168 12.35 15.92 -3.90
CA THR A 168 11.64 15.04 -2.96
C THR A 168 12.21 13.62 -3.01
N PHE A 169 12.30 13.04 -4.20
CA PHE A 169 12.85 11.70 -4.37
C PHE A 169 14.32 11.60 -3.94
N SER A 170 15.12 12.61 -4.26
CA SER A 170 16.50 12.69 -3.84
C SER A 170 16.64 12.78 -2.32
N TYR A 171 15.75 13.52 -1.66
CA TYR A 171 15.69 13.59 -0.21
C TYR A 171 15.34 12.23 0.41
N LEU A 172 14.28 11.58 -0.07
CA LEU A 172 13.84 10.28 0.42
C LEU A 172 14.95 9.21 0.28
N ALA A 173 15.66 9.20 -0.85
CA ALA A 173 16.79 8.28 -1.06
C ALA A 173 17.91 8.48 -0.05
N ARG A 174 18.25 9.75 0.27
CA ARG A 174 19.26 10.09 1.32
C ARG A 174 18.80 9.66 2.71
N ARG A 175 17.48 9.64 2.97
CA ARG A 175 16.89 9.18 4.23
C ARG A 175 16.80 7.64 4.33
N GLY A 176 17.28 6.92 3.32
CA GLY A 176 17.39 5.46 3.34
C GLY A 176 16.24 4.71 2.66
N HIS A 177 15.23 5.42 2.16
CA HIS A 177 14.17 4.78 1.37
C HIS A 177 14.72 4.12 0.10
N ARG A 178 14.07 3.05 -0.35
CA ARG A 178 14.43 2.31 -1.56
C ARG A 178 13.24 2.11 -2.50
N LEU A 179 12.05 2.39 -2.01
CA LEU A 179 10.79 2.22 -2.71
C LEU A 179 9.93 3.46 -2.53
N VAL A 180 9.24 3.86 -3.58
CA VAL A 180 8.12 4.80 -3.51
C VAL A 180 6.88 4.18 -4.14
N ARG A 181 5.74 4.34 -3.49
CA ARG A 181 4.42 4.10 -4.06
C ARG A 181 3.94 5.42 -4.62
N LEU A 182 3.54 5.45 -5.89
CA LEU A 182 3.19 6.66 -6.62
C LEU A 182 1.73 6.59 -7.05
N PRO A 183 0.81 7.17 -6.28
CA PRO A 183 -0.61 7.20 -6.60
C PRO A 183 -0.92 8.05 -7.83
N PHE A 184 -1.88 7.60 -8.66
CA PHE A 184 -2.41 8.37 -9.78
C PHE A 184 -3.89 8.05 -10.00
N ARG A 185 -4.61 8.90 -10.75
CA ARG A 185 -6.05 8.75 -10.97
C ARG A 185 -6.39 8.19 -12.35
N TRP A 186 -7.38 7.30 -12.38
CA TRP A 186 -7.89 6.69 -13.61
C TRP A 186 -8.49 7.74 -14.54
N GLU A 187 -9.31 8.66 -14.01
CA GLU A 187 -9.97 9.73 -14.75
C GLU A 187 -8.99 10.63 -15.50
N ARG A 188 -7.75 10.75 -15.01
CA ARG A 188 -6.68 11.55 -15.62
C ARG A 188 -5.91 10.79 -16.67
N ILE A 189 -5.51 9.56 -16.34
CA ILE A 189 -4.70 8.76 -17.25
C ILE A 189 -5.51 8.22 -18.43
N GLN A 190 -6.81 8.01 -18.26
CA GLN A 190 -7.75 7.55 -19.30
C GLN A 190 -9.07 8.31 -19.19
N PRO A 191 -9.17 9.52 -19.76
CA PRO A 191 -10.34 10.39 -19.65
C PRO A 191 -11.62 9.79 -20.24
N GLN A 192 -11.50 8.81 -21.13
CA GLN A 192 -12.63 8.04 -21.65
C GLN A 192 -12.29 6.55 -21.54
N LEU A 193 -13.12 5.80 -20.80
CA LEU A 193 -12.94 4.37 -20.64
C LEU A 193 -12.95 3.65 -22.01
N GLY A 194 -12.01 2.73 -22.20
CA GLY A 194 -11.81 2.02 -23.46
C GLY A 194 -11.13 2.83 -24.58
N ALA A 195 -10.82 4.11 -24.36
CA ALA A 195 -10.06 4.93 -25.28
C ALA A 195 -8.54 4.88 -24.96
N PRO A 196 -7.67 5.39 -25.84
CA PRO A 196 -6.25 5.54 -25.54
C PRO A 196 -5.97 6.35 -24.29
N LEU A 197 -4.84 6.10 -23.64
CA LEU A 197 -4.37 6.89 -22.49
C LEU A 197 -4.05 8.31 -22.90
N ASP A 198 -4.28 9.26 -21.98
CA ASP A 198 -3.91 10.67 -22.18
C ASP A 198 -2.38 10.82 -22.26
N PRO A 199 -1.83 11.33 -23.37
CA PRO A 199 -0.38 11.39 -23.57
C PRO A 199 0.29 12.41 -22.64
N LEU A 200 -0.41 13.45 -22.21
CA LEU A 200 0.14 14.47 -21.33
C LEU A 200 0.26 13.92 -19.90
N GLU A 201 -0.79 13.27 -19.40
CA GLU A 201 -0.77 12.67 -18.06
C GLU A 201 0.21 11.50 -17.99
N LEU A 202 0.27 10.69 -19.04
CA LEU A 202 1.27 9.62 -19.17
C LEU A 202 2.71 10.19 -19.16
N GLY A 203 2.93 11.35 -19.79
CA GLY A 203 4.20 12.06 -19.77
C GLY A 203 4.58 12.56 -18.37
N ARG A 204 3.62 13.09 -17.61
CA ARG A 204 3.80 13.52 -16.20
C ARG A 204 4.19 12.35 -15.32
N LEU A 205 3.46 11.23 -15.43
CA LEU A 205 3.72 10.02 -14.66
C LEU A 205 5.13 9.45 -14.97
N ARG A 206 5.51 9.40 -16.26
CA ARG A 206 6.86 9.00 -16.68
C ARG A 206 7.95 9.91 -16.12
N SER A 207 7.70 11.22 -16.07
CA SER A 207 8.65 12.20 -15.53
C SER A 207 8.86 11.98 -14.02
N ALA A 208 7.80 11.70 -13.26
CA ALA A 208 7.90 11.37 -11.84
C ALA A 208 8.69 10.07 -11.62
N VAL A 209 8.41 9.02 -12.40
CA VAL A 209 9.18 7.76 -12.37
C VAL A 209 10.65 7.99 -12.69
N ALA A 210 10.96 8.83 -13.68
CA ALA A 210 12.34 9.15 -14.04
C ALA A 210 13.06 9.90 -12.91
N GLY A 211 12.38 10.83 -12.22
CA GLY A 211 12.91 11.53 -11.05
C GLY A 211 13.23 10.58 -9.89
N ALA A 212 12.31 9.70 -9.56
CA ALA A 212 12.52 8.67 -8.53
C ALA A 212 13.69 7.74 -8.89
N ARG A 213 13.73 7.26 -10.12
CA ARG A 213 14.82 6.40 -10.62
C ARG A 213 16.18 7.11 -10.56
N ALA A 214 16.25 8.37 -10.96
CA ALA A 214 17.49 9.15 -10.91
C ALA A 214 18.04 9.27 -9.49
N ALA A 215 17.15 9.28 -8.48
CA ALA A 215 17.50 9.22 -7.06
C ALA A 215 17.85 7.80 -6.57
N GLY A 216 17.75 6.76 -7.40
CA GLY A 216 18.03 5.37 -7.02
C GLY A 216 16.83 4.66 -6.35
N LEU A 217 15.63 5.21 -6.47
CA LEU A 217 14.40 4.61 -5.92
C LEU A 217 13.72 3.72 -6.97
N SER A 218 13.11 2.65 -6.49
CA SER A 218 12.16 1.84 -7.25
C SER A 218 10.75 2.40 -7.08
N VAL A 219 9.88 2.23 -8.10
CA VAL A 219 8.53 2.79 -8.11
C VAL A 219 7.49 1.69 -8.24
N VAL A 220 6.48 1.71 -7.36
CA VAL A 220 5.19 1.04 -7.55
C VAL A 220 4.20 2.09 -8.05
N LEU A 221 3.63 1.87 -9.22
CA LEU A 221 2.52 2.69 -9.72
C LEU A 221 1.22 2.20 -9.10
N ASP A 222 0.44 3.10 -8.52
CA ASP A 222 -0.79 2.77 -7.81
C ASP A 222 -1.99 3.48 -8.42
N LEU A 223 -2.94 2.71 -8.97
CA LEU A 223 -4.22 3.24 -9.45
C LEU A 223 -5.15 3.53 -8.25
N HIS A 224 -5.19 4.78 -7.83
CA HIS A 224 -5.78 5.21 -6.56
C HIS A 224 -7.29 5.54 -6.67
N ASN A 225 -8.13 4.55 -7.04
CA ASN A 225 -9.52 4.80 -7.44
C ASN A 225 -10.60 4.06 -6.66
N PHE A 226 -10.27 3.24 -5.66
CA PHE A 226 -11.24 2.59 -4.76
C PHE A 226 -12.28 1.71 -5.46
N GLY A 227 -12.03 1.26 -6.69
CA GLY A 227 -12.97 0.47 -7.48
C GLY A 227 -14.03 1.27 -8.23
N ALA A 228 -13.87 2.59 -8.35
CA ALA A 228 -14.79 3.47 -9.07
C ALA A 228 -14.07 4.44 -10.02
N TYR A 229 -14.82 4.94 -11.01
CA TYR A 229 -14.39 5.94 -11.97
C TYR A 229 -15.44 7.05 -12.04
N ARG A 230 -15.06 8.32 -11.87
CA ARG A 230 -16.01 9.43 -11.80
C ARG A 230 -16.28 10.07 -13.15
N THR A 231 -17.57 10.22 -13.46
CA THR A 231 -18.07 10.99 -14.60
C THR A 231 -18.95 12.16 -14.10
N PRO A 232 -19.30 13.14 -14.95
CA PRO A 232 -20.27 14.17 -14.58
C PRO A 232 -21.65 13.59 -14.17
N GLY A 233 -22.00 12.40 -14.69
CA GLY A 233 -23.23 11.67 -14.34
C GLY A 233 -23.15 10.90 -13.02
N GLY A 234 -21.98 10.91 -12.36
CA GLY A 234 -21.73 10.18 -11.12
C GLY A 234 -20.66 9.08 -11.25
N PRO A 235 -20.39 8.35 -10.17
CA PRO A 235 -19.40 7.28 -10.19
C PRO A 235 -19.90 6.06 -10.95
N LEU A 236 -19.09 5.55 -11.86
CA LEU A 236 -19.20 4.21 -12.43
C LEU A 236 -18.40 3.25 -11.55
N ARG A 237 -18.95 2.08 -11.25
CA ARG A 237 -18.38 1.12 -10.31
C ARG A 237 -17.99 -0.17 -10.99
N LEU A 238 -16.86 -0.71 -10.59
CA LEU A 238 -16.38 -2.01 -11.04
C LEU A 238 -17.38 -3.10 -10.61
N GLY A 239 -17.67 -4.03 -11.53
CA GLY A 239 -18.67 -5.08 -11.33
C GLY A 239 -20.11 -4.67 -11.69
N ALA A 240 -20.37 -3.38 -11.92
CA ALA A 240 -21.65 -2.87 -12.44
C ALA A 240 -21.42 -2.17 -13.79
N GLU A 241 -21.22 -0.85 -13.79
CA GLU A 241 -21.04 -0.07 -15.03
C GLU A 241 -19.68 -0.33 -15.70
N ILE A 242 -18.66 -0.72 -14.91
CA ILE A 242 -17.34 -1.08 -15.42
C ILE A 242 -17.18 -2.59 -15.35
N SER A 243 -16.98 -3.20 -16.51
CA SER A 243 -16.71 -4.64 -16.58
C SER A 243 -15.26 -4.97 -16.22
N ALA A 244 -15.02 -6.25 -15.91
CA ALA A 244 -13.67 -6.77 -15.67
C ALA A 244 -12.77 -6.58 -16.90
N GLU A 245 -13.32 -6.69 -18.12
CA GLU A 245 -12.61 -6.52 -19.38
C GLU A 245 -12.21 -5.06 -19.60
N THR A 246 -13.08 -4.09 -19.26
CA THR A 246 -12.76 -2.65 -19.35
C THR A 246 -11.61 -2.29 -18.41
N PHE A 247 -11.65 -2.79 -17.17
CA PHE A 247 -10.57 -2.61 -16.21
C PHE A 247 -9.26 -3.28 -16.66
N ALA A 248 -9.35 -4.49 -17.20
CA ALA A 248 -8.22 -5.22 -17.73
C ALA A 248 -7.59 -4.53 -18.95
N ASP A 249 -8.39 -3.93 -19.84
CA ASP A 249 -7.89 -3.20 -20.99
C ASP A 249 -7.14 -1.92 -20.58
N THR A 250 -7.62 -1.21 -19.56
CA THR A 250 -6.88 -0.07 -18.98
C THR A 250 -5.47 -0.49 -18.55
N TRP A 251 -5.36 -1.61 -17.85
CA TRP A 251 -4.07 -2.14 -17.40
C TRP A 251 -3.19 -2.66 -18.53
N ARG A 252 -3.78 -3.25 -19.56
CA ARG A 252 -3.07 -3.63 -20.79
C ARG A 252 -2.44 -2.40 -21.46
N LEU A 253 -3.23 -1.36 -21.69
CA LEU A 253 -2.78 -0.10 -22.27
C LEU A 253 -1.67 0.55 -21.45
N LEU A 254 -1.82 0.59 -20.12
CA LEU A 254 -0.81 1.17 -19.22
C LEU A 254 0.48 0.34 -19.22
N ALA A 255 0.38 -0.99 -19.16
CA ALA A 255 1.54 -1.88 -19.22
C ALA A 255 2.31 -1.74 -20.52
N GLU A 256 1.62 -1.66 -21.67
CA GLU A 256 2.23 -1.41 -22.98
C GLU A 256 2.91 -0.02 -23.01
N ALA A 257 2.22 1.01 -22.54
CA ALA A 257 2.76 2.37 -22.53
C ALA A 257 3.99 2.49 -21.62
N MET A 258 4.03 1.77 -20.49
CA MET A 258 5.12 1.84 -19.52
C MET A 258 6.23 0.81 -19.74
N LYS A 259 6.13 -0.05 -20.75
CA LYS A 259 7.05 -1.18 -21.00
C LYS A 259 8.52 -0.75 -20.99
N ASP A 260 8.84 0.34 -21.67
CA ASP A 260 10.21 0.85 -21.82
C ASP A 260 10.55 1.95 -20.79
N THR A 261 9.74 2.09 -19.71
CA THR A 261 9.98 3.05 -18.65
C THR A 261 10.75 2.35 -17.51
N PRO A 262 12.07 2.58 -17.37
CA PRO A 262 12.85 1.99 -16.29
C PRO A 262 12.56 2.67 -14.96
N GLY A 263 12.74 1.93 -13.85
CA GLY A 263 12.49 2.43 -12.48
C GLY A 263 11.19 1.88 -11.89
N ILE A 264 10.22 1.48 -12.69
CA ILE A 264 9.01 0.80 -12.22
C ILE A 264 9.38 -0.63 -11.80
N VAL A 265 9.08 -0.99 -10.56
CA VAL A 265 9.25 -2.34 -10.02
C VAL A 265 7.94 -3.12 -10.01
N GLY A 266 6.80 -2.44 -9.96
CA GLY A 266 5.49 -3.08 -9.93
C GLY A 266 4.31 -2.15 -10.19
N TYR A 267 3.14 -2.78 -10.35
CA TYR A 267 1.85 -2.16 -10.59
C TYR A 267 0.87 -2.56 -9.49
N GLY A 268 0.38 -1.58 -8.71
CA GLY A 268 -0.74 -1.73 -7.77
C GLY A 268 -2.05 -1.57 -8.53
N LEU A 269 -2.81 -2.67 -8.67
CA LEU A 269 -3.95 -2.70 -9.57
C LEU A 269 -5.06 -1.73 -9.18
N MET A 270 -5.30 -1.55 -7.90
CA MET A 270 -6.35 -0.67 -7.38
C MET A 270 -6.11 -0.40 -5.91
N ASN A 271 -5.99 0.87 -5.54
CA ASN A 271 -6.02 1.26 -4.14
C ASN A 271 -7.38 0.93 -3.53
N GLU A 272 -7.36 0.21 -2.42
CA GLU A 272 -8.50 -0.03 -1.53
C GLU A 272 -9.82 -0.30 -2.26
N PRO A 273 -9.93 -1.39 -3.02
CA PRO A 273 -11.16 -1.70 -3.75
C PRO A 273 -12.32 -1.86 -2.76
N THR A 274 -13.24 -0.91 -2.75
CA THR A 274 -14.41 -0.90 -1.86
C THR A 274 -15.70 -0.50 -2.59
N HIS A 275 -15.61 0.31 -3.65
CA HIS A 275 -16.75 0.68 -4.48
C HIS A 275 -17.04 -0.34 -5.58
N VAL A 276 -16.73 -1.62 -5.31
CA VAL A 276 -17.02 -2.72 -6.23
C VAL A 276 -18.45 -3.22 -5.99
N GLN A 277 -19.16 -3.53 -7.07
CA GLN A 277 -20.50 -4.08 -7.02
C GLN A 277 -20.49 -5.56 -7.38
N ALA A 278 -21.44 -6.32 -6.83
CA ALA A 278 -21.54 -7.75 -7.07
C ALA A 278 -21.76 -8.11 -8.55
N GLY A 279 -22.59 -7.33 -9.25
CA GLY A 279 -22.95 -7.60 -10.63
C GLY A 279 -23.38 -9.05 -10.86
N GLN A 280 -22.89 -9.65 -11.92
CA GLN A 280 -23.13 -11.07 -12.22
C GLN A 280 -22.25 -12.04 -11.41
N ALA A 281 -21.26 -11.52 -10.68
CA ALA A 281 -20.36 -12.35 -9.88
C ALA A 281 -20.99 -12.87 -8.58
N GLY A 282 -22.12 -12.29 -8.17
CA GLY A 282 -22.89 -12.68 -6.97
C GLY A 282 -22.46 -11.95 -5.71
N THR A 283 -21.18 -11.64 -5.53
CA THR A 283 -20.65 -10.82 -4.41
C THR A 283 -19.62 -9.81 -4.91
N PRO A 284 -19.42 -8.68 -4.19
CA PRO A 284 -18.39 -7.70 -4.53
C PRO A 284 -16.96 -8.29 -4.49
N GLU A 285 -16.66 -9.14 -3.51
CA GLU A 285 -15.37 -9.84 -3.41
C GLU A 285 -15.08 -10.63 -4.69
N ARG A 286 -16.07 -11.41 -5.14
CA ARG A 286 -15.92 -12.23 -6.33
C ARG A 286 -15.80 -11.39 -7.59
N ALA A 287 -16.52 -10.28 -7.68
CA ALA A 287 -16.38 -9.32 -8.78
C ALA A 287 -14.96 -8.73 -8.83
N TRP A 288 -14.41 -8.37 -7.67
CA TRP A 288 -13.02 -7.92 -7.56
C TRP A 288 -12.00 -9.00 -7.94
N GLU A 289 -12.19 -10.23 -7.46
CA GLU A 289 -11.34 -11.37 -7.81
C GLU A 289 -11.28 -11.60 -9.32
N LEU A 290 -12.43 -11.57 -9.98
CA LEU A 290 -12.51 -11.73 -11.45
C LEU A 290 -11.84 -10.56 -12.19
N ALA A 291 -12.09 -9.32 -11.78
CA ALA A 291 -11.53 -8.15 -12.40
C ALA A 291 -10.00 -8.07 -12.23
N SER A 292 -9.50 -8.33 -11.02
CA SER A 292 -8.06 -8.34 -10.75
C SER A 292 -7.34 -9.48 -11.48
N GLN A 293 -7.94 -10.67 -11.58
CA GLN A 293 -7.41 -11.76 -12.42
C GLN A 293 -7.36 -11.37 -13.90
N ALA A 294 -8.41 -10.74 -14.42
CA ALA A 294 -8.46 -10.28 -15.81
C ALA A 294 -7.35 -9.24 -16.08
N ALA A 295 -7.14 -8.29 -15.15
CA ALA A 295 -6.08 -7.29 -15.24
C ALA A 295 -4.68 -7.91 -15.23
N VAL A 296 -4.41 -8.88 -14.34
CA VAL A 296 -3.13 -9.62 -14.35
C VAL A 296 -2.92 -10.32 -15.69
N THR A 297 -3.92 -11.00 -16.19
CA THR A 297 -3.86 -11.70 -17.50
C THR A 297 -3.55 -10.72 -18.63
N ALA A 298 -4.22 -9.57 -18.65
CA ALA A 298 -4.04 -8.52 -19.65
C ALA A 298 -2.63 -7.90 -19.59
N ILE A 299 -2.11 -7.58 -18.40
CA ILE A 299 -0.73 -7.14 -18.21
C ILE A 299 0.26 -8.17 -18.77
N ARG A 300 0.08 -9.44 -18.42
CA ARG A 300 0.99 -10.52 -18.87
C ARG A 300 0.94 -10.78 -20.38
N SER A 301 -0.20 -10.52 -21.02
CA SER A 301 -0.34 -10.66 -22.49
C SER A 301 0.54 -9.67 -23.26
N THR A 302 0.91 -8.52 -22.69
CA THR A 302 1.86 -7.56 -23.29
C THR A 302 3.32 -8.00 -23.22
N GLY A 303 3.61 -9.11 -22.55
CA GLY A 303 4.97 -9.57 -22.24
C GLY A 303 5.57 -8.93 -20.98
N GLU A 304 4.81 -8.11 -20.25
CA GLU A 304 5.25 -7.47 -18.99
C GLU A 304 5.57 -8.51 -17.92
N ARG A 305 6.67 -8.31 -17.21
CA ARG A 305 7.22 -9.25 -16.21
C ARG A 305 7.34 -8.68 -14.81
N ARG A 306 7.14 -7.36 -14.64
CA ARG A 306 7.26 -6.69 -13.34
C ARG A 306 6.25 -7.23 -12.34
N LEU A 307 6.47 -6.93 -11.05
CA LEU A 307 5.54 -7.28 -9.98
C LEU A 307 4.14 -6.72 -10.28
N VAL A 308 3.13 -7.47 -9.87
CA VAL A 308 1.76 -6.96 -9.75
C VAL A 308 1.37 -7.06 -8.29
N MET A 309 0.90 -5.96 -7.70
CA MET A 309 0.34 -5.89 -6.37
C MET A 309 -1.18 -5.91 -6.49
N VAL A 310 -1.83 -6.80 -5.74
CA VAL A 310 -3.28 -6.99 -5.80
C VAL A 310 -3.87 -6.80 -4.41
N GLY A 311 -4.56 -5.68 -4.23
CA GLY A 311 -5.26 -5.37 -2.99
C GLY A 311 -6.42 -6.32 -2.70
N GLY A 312 -6.76 -6.52 -1.43
CA GLY A 312 -7.93 -7.27 -1.02
C GLY A 312 -9.18 -6.38 -0.97
N TYR A 313 -10.36 -6.96 -1.20
CA TYR A 313 -11.65 -6.33 -0.93
C TYR A 313 -12.10 -6.70 0.50
N PRO A 314 -12.70 -5.77 1.29
CA PRO A 314 -12.72 -4.33 1.06
C PRO A 314 -11.48 -3.63 1.65
N TRP A 315 -11.18 -2.42 1.17
CA TRP A 315 -10.18 -1.50 1.73
C TRP A 315 -8.76 -2.05 1.84
N SER A 316 -8.43 -3.16 1.19
CA SER A 316 -7.16 -3.89 1.37
C SER A 316 -6.85 -4.21 2.84
N SER A 317 -7.86 -4.35 3.69
CA SER A 317 -7.70 -4.42 5.15
C SER A 317 -7.05 -5.72 5.62
N VAL A 318 -6.03 -5.59 6.48
CA VAL A 318 -5.30 -6.73 7.08
C VAL A 318 -6.20 -7.57 7.97
N HIS A 319 -7.05 -6.92 8.78
CA HIS A 319 -7.80 -7.57 9.86
C HIS A 319 -8.92 -8.48 9.34
N ASP A 320 -9.50 -8.16 8.20
CA ASP A 320 -10.61 -8.91 7.57
C ASP A 320 -10.17 -9.83 6.43
N TRP A 321 -8.87 -9.89 6.13
CA TRP A 321 -8.35 -10.56 4.94
C TRP A 321 -8.88 -11.97 4.70
N PRO A 322 -8.79 -12.94 5.65
CA PRO A 322 -9.25 -14.29 5.40
C PRO A 322 -10.77 -14.44 5.31
N SER A 323 -11.56 -13.51 5.86
CA SER A 323 -13.03 -13.57 5.80
C SER A 323 -13.55 -13.23 4.42
N HIS A 324 -12.88 -12.32 3.71
CA HIS A 324 -13.23 -11.92 2.34
C HIS A 324 -12.47 -12.73 1.30
N HIS A 325 -11.23 -13.12 1.60
CA HIS A 325 -10.36 -13.88 0.71
C HIS A 325 -9.83 -15.14 1.40
N PRO A 326 -10.65 -16.19 1.56
CA PRO A 326 -10.22 -17.42 2.27
C PRO A 326 -9.11 -18.19 1.53
N ARG A 327 -8.85 -17.86 0.27
CA ARG A 327 -7.81 -18.47 -0.58
C ARG A 327 -7.23 -17.45 -1.56
N PRO A 328 -5.99 -17.64 -2.04
CA PRO A 328 -5.46 -16.91 -3.18
C PRO A 328 -6.36 -17.10 -4.41
N TRP A 329 -6.57 -16.03 -5.15
CA TRP A 329 -7.48 -16.04 -6.31
C TRP A 329 -6.77 -15.72 -7.62
N ILE A 330 -5.51 -15.28 -7.57
CA ILE A 330 -4.75 -14.91 -8.77
C ILE A 330 -3.89 -16.07 -9.24
N THR A 331 -3.99 -16.38 -10.52
CA THR A 331 -3.05 -17.22 -11.25
C THR A 331 -2.17 -16.32 -12.11
N ASP A 332 -0.89 -16.21 -11.76
CA ASP A 332 0.11 -15.47 -12.53
C ASP A 332 1.13 -16.45 -13.16
N PRO A 333 1.21 -16.55 -14.51
CA PRO A 333 2.18 -17.44 -15.17
C PRO A 333 3.64 -17.05 -14.92
N ARG A 334 3.89 -15.83 -14.45
CA ARG A 334 5.23 -15.35 -14.09
C ARG A 334 5.58 -15.57 -12.64
N ARG A 335 4.60 -15.91 -11.78
CA ARG A 335 4.77 -16.02 -10.32
C ARG A 335 5.45 -14.80 -9.73
N ASN A 336 5.08 -13.62 -10.23
CA ASN A 336 5.64 -12.35 -9.79
C ASN A 336 4.53 -11.42 -9.31
N LEU A 337 3.91 -11.81 -8.19
CA LEU A 337 2.74 -11.20 -7.59
C LEU A 337 2.96 -11.03 -6.09
N ARG A 338 2.41 -9.95 -5.54
CA ARG A 338 2.22 -9.78 -4.10
C ARG A 338 0.76 -9.42 -3.82
N TYR A 339 0.22 -10.01 -2.75
CA TYR A 339 -1.04 -9.54 -2.20
C TYR A 339 -0.78 -8.29 -1.38
N GLU A 340 -1.54 -7.23 -1.68
CA GLU A 340 -1.38 -5.92 -1.05
C GLU A 340 -2.43 -5.73 0.04
N ALA A 341 -1.98 -5.38 1.25
CA ALA A 341 -2.84 -5.05 2.37
C ALA A 341 -2.47 -3.70 2.97
N HIS A 342 -3.44 -3.08 3.65
CA HIS A 342 -3.29 -1.80 4.36
C HIS A 342 -3.58 -1.99 5.84
N HIS A 343 -2.88 -1.23 6.70
CA HIS A 343 -3.03 -1.38 8.13
C HIS A 343 -2.96 -0.04 8.87
N TYR A 344 -4.08 0.41 9.38
CA TYR A 344 -4.21 1.51 10.32
C TYR A 344 -4.69 0.98 11.67
N TRP A 345 -4.27 1.61 12.77
CA TRP A 345 -4.45 1.04 14.13
C TRP A 345 -5.50 1.75 14.95
N ASP A 346 -6.14 2.79 14.40
CA ASP A 346 -7.32 3.40 15.00
C ASP A 346 -8.50 2.40 15.01
N ARG A 347 -9.51 2.67 15.83
CA ARG A 347 -10.57 1.70 16.15
C ARG A 347 -11.42 1.25 14.96
N ASP A 348 -11.51 2.07 13.93
CA ASP A 348 -12.27 1.82 12.70
C ASP A 348 -11.37 1.56 11.49
N HIS A 349 -10.04 1.48 11.70
CA HIS A 349 -9.02 1.23 10.68
C HIS A 349 -9.01 2.26 9.54
N SER A 350 -9.54 3.48 9.78
CA SER A 350 -9.69 4.51 8.76
C SER A 350 -8.40 5.30 8.47
N GLY A 351 -7.42 5.25 9.37
CA GLY A 351 -6.22 6.09 9.30
C GLY A 351 -6.49 7.58 9.62
N THR A 352 -7.69 7.92 10.13
CA THR A 352 -8.01 9.30 10.50
C THR A 352 -7.53 9.68 11.90
N TYR A 353 -7.37 8.71 12.77
CA TYR A 353 -6.89 8.87 14.15
C TYR A 353 -7.56 10.02 14.91
N PRO A 354 -8.89 10.01 15.08
CA PRO A 354 -9.60 11.07 15.77
C PRO A 354 -9.29 11.12 17.28
N ALA A 355 -8.87 9.99 17.84
CA ALA A 355 -8.57 9.78 19.25
C ALA A 355 -7.05 9.81 19.55
N THR A 356 -6.69 9.90 20.85
CA THR A 356 -5.31 9.75 21.32
C THR A 356 -4.93 8.27 21.42
N TYR A 357 -3.63 8.00 21.64
CA TYR A 357 -3.17 6.63 21.89
C TYR A 357 -3.88 5.99 23.09
N ASP A 358 -3.99 6.73 24.20
CA ASP A 358 -4.66 6.24 25.43
C ASP A 358 -6.15 5.93 25.20
N ASP A 359 -6.85 6.73 24.39
CA ASP A 359 -8.25 6.47 24.05
C ASP A 359 -8.41 5.20 23.20
N GLU A 360 -7.49 4.97 22.26
CA GLU A 360 -7.48 3.76 21.44
C GLU A 360 -7.05 2.53 22.26
N LEU A 361 -6.08 2.68 23.17
CA LEU A 361 -5.69 1.64 24.12
C LEU A 361 -6.87 1.23 25.01
N ALA A 362 -7.55 2.20 25.65
CA ALA A 362 -8.72 1.93 26.45
C ALA A 362 -9.87 1.29 25.66
N ALA A 363 -9.98 1.57 24.36
CA ALA A 363 -10.94 0.89 23.49
C ALA A 363 -10.52 -0.56 23.17
N ALA A 364 -9.23 -0.83 23.00
CA ALA A 364 -8.69 -2.18 22.80
C ALA A 364 -8.85 -3.07 24.04
N GLU A 365 -8.68 -2.53 25.24
CA GLU A 365 -8.86 -3.25 26.52
C GLU A 365 -10.31 -3.67 26.80
N ARG A 366 -11.29 -2.99 26.18
CA ARG A 366 -12.73 -3.30 26.35
C ARG A 366 -13.24 -4.40 25.41
N ARG A 367 -12.43 -4.85 24.49
CA ARG A 367 -12.78 -5.91 23.49
C ARG A 367 -12.27 -7.27 23.93
#